data_1d07e7714a3e94360d4de260e70253b2
#
_entry.id   1d07e7714a3e94360d4de260e70253b2
#
_cell.length_a   1.000
_cell.length_b   1.000
_cell.length_c   1.000
_cell.angle_alpha   90.00
_cell.angle_beta   90.00
_cell.angle_gamma   90.00
#
_symmetry.space_group_name_H-M   'P 1'
#
loop_
_entity.id
_entity.type
_entity.pdbx_description
1 polymer ?
#
loop_
_entity_poly.entity_id
_entity_poly.type
_entity_poly.pdbx_seq_one_letter_code
_entity_poly.pdbx_strand_id
1 'polypeptide(L)'
;MKYILGAVIAILCSFTCTDTLYGKSLATDVDDILIINTYTEANPWSNDFITSIVNMASQNSHIGVYTAHMKMLTLDEENKLETFKESLFKSYKNPKLIVLIGCGSFIMCDELNRQWPDIPMILCGERDYTGPKETMIREHALPRTERIPISDLQKKYNLTLMQSSVYLNENLQLMKQLIPKMDKVMYIGDETYICQQNDYDLSEIIREKYPELDYQFLSAKDIRTDSLFNILNHVSPHTTGVIFSSWLYKSSPHDNIMRSNSHRVISTAPIPLFSLRAIGIEEEGGIVGGYIYNKENYNARLLETIHKILNGTPARNIPLYYPDDGAPVFNYKSLLQRDLNPKLCPKGTIFYNMPPTFWEKYEYVIISITAAIITL
;
A
#
# COMPACT_ATOMS: atom_id res chain seq x y z
N MET A 1 -51.46 -1.60 -26.27
CA MET A 1 -51.67 -0.46 -27.20
C MET A 1 -50.94 0.75 -26.62
N LYS A 2 -50.06 1.33 -27.44
CA LYS A 2 -49.18 2.49 -27.32
C LYS A 2 -47.73 2.19 -26.92
N TYR A 3 -46.95 2.13 -27.94
CA TYR A 3 -45.49 2.21 -27.98
C TYR A 3 -45.04 3.61 -27.62
N ILE A 4 -43.94 3.75 -26.85
CA ILE A 4 -43.08 4.93 -26.87
C ILE A 4 -41.64 4.52 -27.13
N LEU A 5 -41.18 4.93 -28.29
CA LEU A 5 -39.85 4.82 -28.84
C LEU A 5 -38.96 5.87 -28.12
N GLY A 6 -37.90 5.45 -27.47
CA GLY A 6 -36.88 6.33 -26.89
C GLY A 6 -35.60 6.26 -27.75
N ALA A 7 -35.29 7.37 -28.41
CA ALA A 7 -34.16 7.51 -29.31
C ALA A 7 -32.81 7.47 -28.57
N VAL A 8 -31.91 6.64 -29.11
CA VAL A 8 -30.48 6.64 -28.76
C VAL A 8 -29.82 7.77 -29.54
N ILE A 9 -29.29 8.79 -28.87
CA ILE A 9 -28.45 9.80 -29.52
C ILE A 9 -26.99 9.37 -29.27
N ALA A 10 -26.38 8.88 -30.35
CA ALA A 10 -24.94 8.69 -30.46
C ALA A 10 -24.32 10.04 -30.86
N ILE A 11 -23.51 10.63 -29.97
CA ILE A 11 -22.70 11.82 -30.29
C ILE A 11 -21.33 11.32 -30.75
N LEU A 12 -21.14 11.37 -32.07
CA LEU A 12 -19.85 11.31 -32.74
C LEU A 12 -19.20 12.68 -32.61
N CYS A 13 -18.16 12.83 -31.82
CA CYS A 13 -17.27 13.97 -31.87
C CYS A 13 -16.21 13.76 -32.95
N SER A 14 -16.44 14.36 -34.10
CA SER A 14 -15.44 14.53 -35.14
C SER A 14 -14.44 15.62 -34.78
N PHE A 15 -13.16 15.26 -34.80
CA PHE A 15 -12.05 16.20 -34.68
C PHE A 15 -12.02 17.12 -35.91
N THR A 16 -12.14 18.42 -35.69
CA THR A 16 -11.65 19.44 -36.61
C THR A 16 -10.69 20.34 -35.88
N CYS A 17 -9.43 20.28 -36.27
CA CYS A 17 -8.42 21.29 -35.96
C CYS A 17 -8.88 22.63 -36.54
N THR A 18 -8.94 23.66 -35.69
CA THR A 18 -8.76 25.04 -36.14
C THR A 18 -7.90 25.79 -35.13
N ASP A 19 -6.73 26.15 -35.57
CA ASP A 19 -5.83 27.11 -34.92
C ASP A 19 -6.47 28.47 -34.70
N THR A 20 -5.92 29.17 -33.74
CA THR A 20 -6.03 30.62 -33.43
C THR A 20 -7.21 31.08 -32.57
N LEU A 21 -6.87 31.23 -31.28
CA LEU A 21 -7.27 32.44 -30.56
C LEU A 21 -6.25 32.74 -29.47
N TYR A 22 -5.52 33.85 -29.62
CA TYR A 22 -4.71 34.47 -28.57
C TYR A 22 -5.63 34.89 -27.42
N GLY A 23 -5.80 34.02 -26.46
CA GLY A 23 -6.29 34.32 -25.12
C GLY A 23 -5.07 34.52 -24.23
N LYS A 24 -4.80 35.71 -23.71
CA LYS A 24 -3.95 35.86 -22.55
C LYS A 24 -4.47 34.91 -21.47
N SER A 25 -3.77 33.79 -21.29
CA SER A 25 -3.91 32.98 -20.11
C SER A 25 -3.59 33.88 -18.92
N LEU A 26 -4.60 34.21 -18.12
CA LEU A 26 -4.41 34.50 -16.72
C LEU A 26 -3.78 33.21 -16.18
N ALA A 27 -2.45 33.22 -16.01
CA ALA A 27 -1.75 32.17 -15.28
C ALA A 27 -2.30 32.25 -13.85
N THR A 28 -3.34 31.47 -13.58
CA THR A 28 -3.67 31.07 -12.22
C THR A 28 -2.45 30.31 -11.75
N ASP A 29 -1.79 30.80 -10.71
CA ASP A 29 -0.67 30.14 -10.05
C ASP A 29 -1.23 28.83 -9.48
N VAL A 30 -1.14 27.75 -10.26
CA VAL A 30 -1.63 26.42 -9.89
C VAL A 30 -0.50 25.72 -9.15
N ASP A 31 -0.77 25.28 -7.94
CA ASP A 31 0.17 24.51 -7.14
C ASP A 31 0.16 23.06 -7.62
N ASP A 32 1.08 22.73 -8.53
CA ASP A 32 1.17 21.39 -9.10
C ASP A 32 1.89 20.42 -8.16
N ILE A 33 1.22 19.33 -7.82
CA ILE A 33 1.77 18.18 -7.08
C ILE A 33 2.14 17.09 -8.08
N LEU A 34 3.40 16.71 -8.13
CA LEU A 34 3.88 15.58 -8.91
C LEU A 34 4.02 14.35 -8.01
N ILE A 35 3.26 13.30 -8.29
CA ILE A 35 3.37 12.01 -7.62
C ILE A 35 4.25 11.10 -8.48
N ILE A 36 5.32 10.56 -7.88
CA ILE A 36 6.16 9.54 -8.49
C ILE A 36 5.93 8.23 -7.72
N ASN A 37 5.22 7.31 -8.36
CA ASN A 37 4.85 6.04 -7.77
C ASN A 37 5.81 4.93 -8.21
N THR A 38 6.43 4.24 -7.27
CA THR A 38 7.31 3.08 -7.52
C THR A 38 6.58 1.98 -8.30
N TYR A 39 5.29 1.79 -8.05
CA TYR A 39 4.49 0.68 -8.53
C TYR A 39 3.73 0.99 -9.83
N THR A 40 2.93 0.03 -10.28
CA THR A 40 2.00 0.21 -11.39
C THR A 40 0.72 0.91 -10.93
N GLU A 41 -0.09 1.37 -11.89
CA GLU A 41 -1.42 1.97 -11.68
C GLU A 41 -2.39 1.03 -10.92
N ALA A 42 -2.09 -0.25 -10.92
CA ALA A 42 -2.95 -1.27 -10.33
C ALA A 42 -2.60 -1.63 -8.87
N ASN A 43 -1.60 -1.00 -8.25
CA ASN A 43 -1.21 -1.31 -6.88
C ASN A 43 -2.18 -0.71 -5.86
N PRO A 44 -2.90 -1.52 -5.04
CA PRO A 44 -3.94 -1.00 -4.13
C PRO A 44 -3.37 -0.08 -3.05
N TRP A 45 -2.20 -0.42 -2.51
CA TRP A 45 -1.58 0.34 -1.43
C TRP A 45 -1.20 1.75 -1.87
N SER A 46 -0.53 1.89 -3.02
CA SER A 46 -0.17 3.21 -3.54
C SER A 46 -1.39 4.00 -4.00
N ASN A 47 -2.41 3.33 -4.54
CA ASN A 47 -3.64 3.98 -5.00
C ASN A 47 -4.43 4.63 -3.86
N ASP A 48 -4.36 4.11 -2.64
CA ASP A 48 -4.99 4.74 -1.48
C ASP A 48 -4.44 6.16 -1.23
N PHE A 49 -3.12 6.32 -1.30
CA PHE A 49 -2.48 7.65 -1.13
C PHE A 49 -2.80 8.57 -2.31
N ILE A 50 -2.67 8.06 -3.55
CA ILE A 50 -2.97 8.83 -4.76
C ILE A 50 -4.42 9.32 -4.71
N THR A 51 -5.37 8.43 -4.39
CA THR A 51 -6.79 8.78 -4.30
C THR A 51 -7.05 9.84 -3.23
N SER A 52 -6.41 9.73 -2.07
CA SER A 52 -6.54 10.73 -0.99
C SER A 52 -6.04 12.10 -1.43
N ILE A 53 -4.89 12.17 -2.12
CA ILE A 53 -4.32 13.42 -2.63
C ILE A 53 -5.20 14.00 -3.75
N VAL A 54 -5.67 13.18 -4.70
CA VAL A 54 -6.55 13.61 -5.79
C VAL A 54 -7.89 14.13 -5.25
N ASN A 55 -8.48 13.47 -4.26
CA ASN A 55 -9.71 13.92 -3.62
C ASN A 55 -9.53 15.27 -2.91
N MET A 56 -8.42 15.47 -2.22
CA MET A 56 -8.09 16.75 -1.61
C MET A 56 -7.94 17.85 -2.68
N ALA A 57 -7.22 17.58 -3.76
CA ALA A 57 -7.02 18.54 -4.85
C ALA A 57 -8.34 18.87 -5.58
N SER A 58 -9.24 17.89 -5.76
CA SER A 58 -10.54 18.12 -6.41
C SER A 58 -11.44 19.12 -5.68
N GLN A 59 -11.18 19.34 -4.40
CA GLN A 59 -11.87 20.34 -3.57
C GLN A 59 -11.22 21.73 -3.64
N ASN A 60 -10.09 21.86 -4.35
CA ASN A 60 -9.33 23.10 -4.47
C ASN A 60 -8.89 23.33 -5.92
N SER A 61 -9.52 24.26 -6.60
CA SER A 61 -9.25 24.59 -8.02
C SER A 61 -7.84 25.11 -8.31
N HIS A 62 -7.06 25.42 -7.28
CA HIS A 62 -5.68 25.89 -7.41
C HIS A 62 -4.63 24.80 -7.26
N ILE A 63 -5.04 23.53 -7.06
CA ILE A 63 -4.11 22.39 -6.92
C ILE A 63 -4.28 21.45 -8.10
N GLY A 64 -3.20 21.27 -8.88
CA GLY A 64 -3.08 20.24 -9.92
C GLY A 64 -2.38 19.00 -9.36
N VAL A 65 -2.80 17.79 -9.77
CA VAL A 65 -2.15 16.53 -9.38
C VAL A 65 -1.81 15.73 -10.62
N TYR A 66 -0.55 15.34 -10.72
CA TYR A 66 -0.03 14.51 -11.81
C TYR A 66 0.65 13.28 -11.23
N THR A 67 0.45 12.13 -11.86
CA THR A 67 1.05 10.87 -11.39
C THR A 67 1.90 10.23 -12.48
N ALA A 68 3.14 9.89 -12.14
CA ALA A 68 4.06 9.12 -12.95
C ALA A 68 4.36 7.78 -12.29
N HIS A 69 4.18 6.67 -13.01
CA HIS A 69 4.40 5.32 -12.53
C HIS A 69 5.75 4.78 -13.02
N MET A 70 6.68 4.52 -12.10
CA MET A 70 8.02 4.02 -12.43
C MET A 70 8.01 2.57 -12.91
N LYS A 71 7.06 1.76 -12.41
CA LYS A 71 6.97 0.32 -12.71
C LYS A 71 8.31 -0.40 -12.41
N MET A 72 8.77 -0.24 -11.17
CA MET A 72 10.13 -0.57 -10.72
C MET A 72 10.60 -1.96 -11.15
N LEU A 73 9.74 -3.00 -11.09
CA LEU A 73 10.06 -4.36 -11.55
C LEU A 73 10.49 -4.49 -13.02
N THR A 74 10.38 -3.42 -13.79
CA THR A 74 10.77 -3.41 -15.21
C THR A 74 11.94 -2.46 -15.50
N LEU A 75 12.46 -1.75 -14.48
CA LEU A 75 13.51 -0.74 -14.66
C LEU A 75 14.93 -1.34 -14.79
N ASP A 76 15.12 -2.60 -14.46
CA ASP A 76 16.37 -3.33 -14.65
C ASP A 76 16.68 -3.62 -16.12
N GLU A 77 15.70 -3.44 -17.00
CA GLU A 77 15.91 -3.53 -18.44
C GLU A 77 16.66 -2.29 -18.97
N GLU A 78 17.57 -2.54 -19.90
CA GLU A 78 18.46 -1.54 -20.48
C GLU A 78 17.67 -0.29 -20.96
N ASN A 79 18.10 0.89 -20.49
CA ASN A 79 17.54 2.21 -20.83
C ASN A 79 16.12 2.55 -20.31
N LYS A 80 15.40 1.67 -19.62
CA LYS A 80 14.03 2.00 -19.16
C LYS A 80 14.01 3.12 -18.13
N LEU A 81 14.96 3.15 -17.20
CA LEU A 81 15.06 4.23 -16.21
C LEU A 81 15.35 5.57 -16.89
N GLU A 82 16.27 5.60 -17.88
CA GLU A 82 16.57 6.84 -18.60
C GLU A 82 15.37 7.30 -19.42
N THR A 83 14.69 6.40 -20.13
CA THR A 83 13.44 6.72 -20.84
C THR A 83 12.36 7.27 -19.91
N PHE A 84 12.21 6.69 -18.70
CA PHE A 84 11.29 7.21 -17.70
C PHE A 84 11.64 8.63 -17.28
N LYS A 85 12.93 8.91 -16.98
CA LYS A 85 13.40 10.24 -16.62
C LYS A 85 13.17 11.27 -17.72
N GLU A 86 13.55 10.95 -18.96
CA GLU A 86 13.34 11.84 -20.11
C GLU A 86 11.86 12.20 -20.29
N SER A 87 10.99 11.19 -20.21
CA SER A 87 9.55 11.39 -20.29
C SER A 87 9.02 12.24 -19.14
N LEU A 88 9.46 11.98 -17.91
CA LEU A 88 9.08 12.72 -16.71
C LEU A 88 9.44 14.22 -16.84
N PHE A 89 10.70 14.51 -17.13
CA PHE A 89 11.20 15.89 -17.21
C PHE A 89 10.69 16.67 -18.42
N LYS A 90 10.31 15.98 -19.50
CA LYS A 90 9.65 16.58 -20.65
C LYS A 90 8.21 16.97 -20.34
N SER A 91 7.50 16.12 -19.57
CA SER A 91 6.07 16.29 -19.30
C SER A 91 5.79 17.30 -18.18
N TYR A 92 6.67 17.40 -17.18
CA TYR A 92 6.46 18.22 -15.99
C TYR A 92 7.56 19.27 -15.86
N LYS A 93 7.17 20.54 -15.72
CA LYS A 93 8.15 21.63 -15.75
C LYS A 93 8.45 22.26 -14.39
N ASN A 94 7.45 22.53 -13.57
CA ASN A 94 7.62 23.27 -12.32
C ASN A 94 6.65 22.78 -11.23
N PRO A 95 6.80 21.55 -10.72
CA PRO A 95 5.98 21.13 -9.59
C PRO A 95 6.31 21.97 -8.36
N LYS A 96 5.31 22.22 -7.50
CA LYS A 96 5.50 22.87 -6.19
C LYS A 96 5.87 21.89 -5.10
N LEU A 97 5.49 20.63 -5.30
CA LEU A 97 5.72 19.54 -4.38
C LEU A 97 5.87 18.22 -5.16
N ILE A 98 6.79 17.37 -4.73
CA ILE A 98 6.89 16.01 -5.22
C ILE A 98 6.52 15.04 -4.09
N VAL A 99 5.59 14.11 -4.38
CA VAL A 99 5.25 13.00 -3.49
C VAL A 99 5.82 11.71 -4.07
N LEU A 100 6.79 11.13 -3.37
CA LEU A 100 7.43 9.87 -3.71
C LEU A 100 6.69 8.73 -3.00
N ILE A 101 6.10 7.80 -3.74
CA ILE A 101 5.35 6.68 -3.15
C ILE A 101 6.12 5.37 -3.36
N GLY A 102 6.43 4.71 -2.23
CA GLY A 102 7.25 3.52 -2.14
C GLY A 102 8.75 3.83 -2.06
N CYS A 103 9.49 3.04 -1.29
CA CYS A 103 10.93 3.24 -1.06
C CYS A 103 11.75 3.29 -2.36
N GLY A 104 11.33 2.54 -3.39
CA GLY A 104 12.01 2.52 -4.70
C GLY A 104 12.05 3.87 -5.41
N SER A 105 11.05 4.75 -5.21
CA SER A 105 11.02 6.07 -5.85
C SER A 105 12.14 7.01 -5.35
N PHE A 106 12.75 6.68 -4.20
CA PHE A 106 13.87 7.45 -3.65
C PHE A 106 15.08 7.52 -4.59
N ILE A 107 15.28 6.52 -5.46
CA ILE A 107 16.38 6.52 -6.44
C ILE A 107 16.38 7.73 -7.37
N MET A 108 15.25 8.43 -7.45
CA MET A 108 15.09 9.64 -8.28
C MET A 108 15.53 10.94 -7.58
N CYS A 109 15.81 10.92 -6.27
CA CYS A 109 16.03 12.15 -5.49
C CYS A 109 17.19 13.01 -6.00
N ASP A 110 18.29 12.42 -6.44
CA ASP A 110 19.43 13.18 -7.00
C ASP A 110 19.05 13.86 -8.33
N GLU A 111 18.34 13.18 -9.22
CA GLU A 111 17.88 13.69 -10.49
C GLU A 111 16.83 14.77 -10.32
N LEU A 112 15.87 14.57 -9.40
CA LEU A 112 14.81 15.53 -9.09
C LEU A 112 15.39 16.82 -8.50
N ASN A 113 16.33 16.69 -7.54
CA ASN A 113 16.98 17.86 -6.95
C ASN A 113 17.89 18.61 -7.96
N ARG A 114 18.44 17.91 -8.96
CA ARG A 114 19.21 18.54 -10.04
C ARG A 114 18.29 19.28 -11.02
N GLN A 115 17.13 18.69 -11.35
CA GLN A 115 16.16 19.27 -12.26
C GLN A 115 15.42 20.44 -11.64
N TRP A 116 15.02 20.32 -10.38
CA TRP A 116 14.31 21.34 -9.61
C TRP A 116 15.00 21.54 -8.26
N PRO A 117 16.00 22.42 -8.22
CA PRO A 117 16.78 22.63 -7.00
C PRO A 117 15.90 23.03 -5.80
N ASP A 118 16.14 22.37 -4.68
CA ASP A 118 15.44 22.60 -3.39
C ASP A 118 13.92 22.33 -3.41
N ILE A 119 13.44 21.61 -4.42
CA ILE A 119 12.02 21.19 -4.48
C ILE A 119 11.62 20.43 -3.23
N PRO A 120 10.53 20.78 -2.54
CA PRO A 120 10.07 20.01 -1.40
C PRO A 120 9.58 18.62 -1.83
N MET A 121 9.96 17.60 -1.05
CA MET A 121 9.59 16.21 -1.31
C MET A 121 8.99 15.55 -0.07
N ILE A 122 7.99 14.71 -0.26
CA ILE A 122 7.45 13.80 0.76
C ILE A 122 7.72 12.37 0.28
N LEU A 123 8.40 11.57 1.09
CA LEU A 123 8.55 10.14 0.85
C LEU A 123 7.49 9.38 1.65
N CYS A 124 6.53 8.77 0.98
CA CYS A 124 5.60 7.80 1.54
C CYS A 124 6.22 6.41 1.38
N GLY A 125 6.99 5.97 2.37
CA GLY A 125 7.81 4.78 2.29
C GLY A 125 7.58 3.81 3.44
N GLU A 126 7.85 2.53 3.20
CA GLU A 126 7.69 1.47 4.21
C GLU A 126 8.86 1.40 5.19
N ARG A 127 9.96 2.08 4.88
CA ARG A 127 11.20 2.10 5.67
C ARG A 127 11.68 3.52 5.86
N ASP A 128 12.40 3.74 6.93
CA ASP A 128 13.07 5.00 7.28
C ASP A 128 14.53 5.06 6.82
N TYR A 129 14.90 4.17 5.91
CA TYR A 129 16.20 4.10 5.27
C TYR A 129 16.10 3.84 3.76
N THR A 130 17.15 4.14 3.07
CA THR A 130 17.41 3.80 1.67
C THR A 130 18.79 3.13 1.55
N GLY A 131 19.24 2.90 0.33
CA GLY A 131 20.56 2.31 0.05
C GLY A 131 21.09 2.66 -1.33
N PRO A 132 22.15 1.95 -1.79
CA PRO A 132 22.71 2.14 -3.12
C PRO A 132 21.67 1.98 -4.21
N LYS A 133 21.71 2.89 -5.19
CA LYS A 133 20.73 2.95 -6.31
C LYS A 133 20.67 1.63 -7.07
N GLU A 134 21.81 1.00 -7.32
CA GLU A 134 21.92 -0.26 -8.04
C GLU A 134 21.23 -1.42 -7.29
N THR A 135 21.38 -1.46 -5.97
CA THR A 135 20.71 -2.46 -5.12
C THR A 135 19.19 -2.28 -5.16
N MET A 136 18.75 -1.02 -5.11
CA MET A 136 17.32 -0.69 -5.15
C MET A 136 16.69 -1.01 -6.52
N ILE A 137 17.39 -0.73 -7.64
CA ILE A 137 16.92 -1.03 -9.01
C ILE A 137 16.79 -2.54 -9.23
N ARG A 138 17.72 -3.32 -8.68
CA ARG A 138 17.70 -4.79 -8.78
C ARG A 138 16.72 -5.44 -7.81
N GLU A 139 15.98 -4.64 -7.04
CA GLU A 139 15.01 -5.12 -6.05
C GLU A 139 15.61 -6.08 -5.00
N HIS A 140 16.89 -5.88 -4.65
CA HIS A 140 17.56 -6.70 -3.64
C HIS A 140 17.36 -6.12 -2.23
N ALA A 141 17.28 -7.00 -1.23
CA ALA A 141 17.26 -6.57 0.16
C ALA A 141 18.56 -5.85 0.56
N LEU A 142 18.41 -4.82 1.39
CA LEU A 142 19.55 -4.05 1.93
C LEU A 142 19.97 -4.65 3.28
N PRO A 143 21.20 -5.16 3.39
CA PRO A 143 21.76 -5.52 4.68
C PRO A 143 21.89 -4.28 5.58
N ARG A 144 21.90 -4.48 6.90
CA ARG A 144 21.93 -3.36 7.87
C ARG A 144 23.12 -2.40 7.65
N THR A 145 24.25 -2.91 7.15
CA THR A 145 25.49 -2.15 6.89
C THR A 145 25.40 -1.22 5.68
N GLU A 146 24.42 -1.43 4.79
CA GLU A 146 24.23 -0.61 3.58
C GLU A 146 23.08 0.38 3.70
N ARG A 147 22.38 0.37 4.84
CA ARG A 147 21.23 1.24 5.08
C ARG A 147 21.66 2.65 5.40
N ILE A 148 21.12 3.61 4.68
CA ILE A 148 21.30 5.05 4.87
C ILE A 148 20.01 5.62 5.43
N PRO A 149 19.99 6.11 6.69
CA PRO A 149 18.78 6.69 7.30
C PRO A 149 18.25 7.88 6.49
N ILE A 150 16.95 7.98 6.33
CA ILE A 150 16.30 9.12 5.65
C ILE A 150 16.54 10.42 6.44
N SER A 151 16.66 10.34 7.78
CA SER A 151 17.02 11.47 8.64
C SER A 151 18.32 12.18 8.21
N ASP A 152 19.30 11.42 7.74
CA ASP A 152 20.60 11.95 7.30
C ASP A 152 20.50 12.68 5.95
N LEU A 153 19.49 12.33 5.17
CA LEU A 153 19.24 12.84 3.82
C LEU A 153 18.21 13.96 3.78
N GLN A 154 17.45 14.14 4.86
CA GLN A 154 16.33 15.08 4.94
C GLN A 154 16.73 16.51 4.52
N LYS A 155 17.88 17.00 5.00
CA LYS A 155 18.36 18.34 4.67
C LYS A 155 18.89 18.43 3.24
N LYS A 156 19.58 17.37 2.78
CA LYS A 156 20.17 17.33 1.44
C LYS A 156 19.14 17.51 0.34
N TYR A 157 17.96 16.89 0.49
CA TYR A 157 16.93 16.86 -0.56
C TYR A 157 15.68 17.68 -0.25
N ASN A 158 15.67 18.52 0.79
CA ASN A 158 14.44 19.18 1.24
C ASN A 158 13.27 18.16 1.36
N LEU A 159 13.49 17.13 2.14
CA LEU A 159 12.67 15.93 2.20
C LEU A 159 12.06 15.75 3.58
N THR A 160 10.83 15.22 3.65
CA THR A 160 10.27 14.59 4.86
C THR A 160 9.80 13.17 4.56
N LEU A 161 9.68 12.34 5.59
CA LEU A 161 9.19 10.97 5.52
C LEU A 161 7.82 10.85 6.17
N MET A 162 6.93 10.17 5.49
CA MET A 162 5.69 9.59 6.00
C MET A 162 5.87 8.07 5.98
N GLN A 163 6.31 7.47 7.09
CA GLN A 163 6.54 6.03 7.14
C GLN A 163 5.21 5.26 7.26
N SER A 164 5.01 4.29 6.38
CA SER A 164 3.95 3.29 6.50
C SER A 164 4.54 2.02 7.12
N SER A 165 4.63 2.00 8.44
CA SER A 165 5.34 0.97 9.18
C SER A 165 4.85 -0.45 8.89
N VAL A 166 5.78 -1.37 8.80
CA VAL A 166 5.53 -2.83 8.66
C VAL A 166 5.93 -3.50 9.97
N TYR A 167 4.94 -3.96 10.72
CA TYR A 167 5.09 -4.51 12.07
C TYR A 167 5.38 -6.01 12.03
N LEU A 168 6.58 -6.39 11.58
CA LEU A 168 6.94 -7.80 11.37
C LEU A 168 6.94 -8.61 12.67
N ASN A 169 7.56 -8.08 13.72
CA ASN A 169 7.66 -8.76 15.01
C ASN A 169 6.31 -8.87 15.71
N GLU A 170 5.49 -7.81 15.67
CA GLU A 170 4.15 -7.77 16.23
C GLU A 170 3.22 -8.76 15.51
N ASN A 171 3.35 -8.88 14.19
CA ASN A 171 2.63 -9.90 13.43
C ASN A 171 3.05 -11.33 13.82
N LEU A 172 4.34 -11.60 14.02
CA LEU A 172 4.80 -12.91 14.50
C LEU A 172 4.24 -13.23 15.89
N GLN A 173 4.23 -12.25 16.81
CA GLN A 173 3.63 -12.42 18.14
C GLN A 173 2.13 -12.73 18.06
N LEU A 174 1.43 -11.98 17.21
CA LEU A 174 0.00 -12.14 16.99
C LEU A 174 -0.34 -13.52 16.42
N MET A 175 0.45 -14.00 15.44
CA MET A 175 0.32 -15.32 14.86
C MET A 175 0.55 -16.41 15.91
N LYS A 176 1.59 -16.31 16.75
CA LYS A 176 1.85 -17.27 17.84
C LYS A 176 0.71 -17.30 18.88
N GLN A 177 0.06 -16.17 19.12
CA GLN A 177 -1.09 -16.10 20.02
C GLN A 177 -2.33 -16.79 19.44
N LEU A 178 -2.57 -16.64 18.12
CA LEU A 178 -3.71 -17.24 17.43
C LEU A 178 -3.47 -18.70 17.03
N ILE A 179 -2.22 -19.08 16.85
CA ILE A 179 -1.77 -20.44 16.51
C ILE A 179 -0.80 -20.93 17.59
N PRO A 180 -1.29 -21.36 18.78
CA PRO A 180 -0.42 -21.67 19.92
C PRO A 180 0.61 -22.78 19.70
N LYS A 181 0.39 -23.64 18.70
CA LYS A 181 1.31 -24.73 18.32
C LYS A 181 2.14 -24.37 17.07
N MET A 182 2.27 -23.07 16.76
CA MET A 182 3.02 -22.66 15.58
C MET A 182 4.50 -23.05 15.71
N ASP A 183 4.97 -23.83 14.77
CA ASP A 183 6.37 -24.28 14.61
C ASP A 183 6.97 -23.84 13.28
N LYS A 184 6.13 -23.34 12.35
CA LYS A 184 6.54 -22.87 11.04
C LYS A 184 5.94 -21.53 10.67
N VAL A 185 6.75 -20.68 10.00
CA VAL A 185 6.31 -19.43 9.37
C VAL A 185 6.62 -19.49 7.89
N MET A 186 5.62 -19.22 7.07
CA MET A 186 5.78 -19.02 5.64
C MET A 186 5.51 -17.55 5.30
N TYR A 187 6.37 -16.96 4.48
CA TYR A 187 6.17 -15.62 3.93
C TYR A 187 5.96 -15.73 2.43
N ILE A 188 4.83 -15.22 1.94
CA ILE A 188 4.48 -15.19 0.52
C ILE A 188 4.74 -13.79 -0.01
N GLY A 189 5.61 -13.69 -1.01
CA GLY A 189 5.98 -12.43 -1.63
C GLY A 189 6.43 -12.58 -3.08
N ASP A 190 6.85 -11.48 -3.65
CA ASP A 190 7.34 -11.40 -5.03
C ASP A 190 8.74 -10.76 -5.11
N GLU A 191 9.18 -10.41 -6.32
CA GLU A 191 10.49 -9.82 -6.56
C GLU A 191 10.60 -8.34 -6.19
N THR A 192 9.51 -7.69 -5.72
CA THR A 192 9.59 -6.27 -5.33
C THR A 192 10.55 -6.07 -4.17
N TYR A 193 11.28 -4.94 -4.19
CA TYR A 193 12.20 -4.56 -3.12
C TYR A 193 11.60 -4.75 -1.72
N ILE A 194 10.35 -4.34 -1.52
CA ILE A 194 9.72 -4.43 -0.20
C ILE A 194 9.47 -5.89 0.23
N CYS A 195 9.16 -6.79 -0.71
CA CYS A 195 9.01 -8.21 -0.40
C CYS A 195 10.35 -8.85 -0.06
N GLN A 196 11.39 -8.55 -0.82
CA GLN A 196 12.75 -9.04 -0.54
C GLN A 196 13.27 -8.48 0.80
N GLN A 197 12.99 -7.20 1.08
CA GLN A 197 13.38 -6.59 2.36
C GLN A 197 12.61 -7.17 3.55
N ASN A 198 11.32 -7.46 3.38
CA ASN A 198 10.53 -8.12 4.44
C ASN A 198 11.02 -9.55 4.69
N ASP A 199 11.37 -10.30 3.65
CA ASP A 199 11.96 -11.64 3.77
C ASP A 199 13.27 -11.58 4.59
N TYR A 200 14.18 -10.69 4.19
CA TYR A 200 15.43 -10.49 4.91
C TYR A 200 15.19 -10.14 6.40
N ASP A 201 14.35 -9.13 6.66
CA ASP A 201 14.09 -8.67 8.02
C ASP A 201 13.34 -9.74 8.87
N LEU A 202 12.40 -10.50 8.29
CA LEU A 202 11.72 -11.62 8.95
C LEU A 202 12.68 -12.74 9.31
N SER A 203 13.56 -13.12 8.38
CA SER A 203 14.56 -14.16 8.63
C SER A 203 15.50 -13.78 9.78
N GLU A 204 15.91 -12.51 9.85
CA GLU A 204 16.73 -11.99 10.95
C GLU A 204 15.96 -12.01 12.27
N ILE A 205 14.71 -11.52 12.30
CA ILE A 205 13.88 -11.51 13.51
C ILE A 205 13.63 -12.94 14.02
N ILE A 206 13.32 -13.87 13.12
CA ILE A 206 13.06 -15.26 13.49
C ILE A 206 14.33 -15.90 14.05
N ARG A 207 15.47 -15.74 13.38
CA ARG A 207 16.74 -16.27 13.87
C ARG A 207 17.13 -15.72 15.25
N GLU A 208 16.88 -14.41 15.49
CA GLU A 208 17.27 -13.75 16.75
C GLU A 208 16.29 -14.02 17.91
N LYS A 209 14.97 -14.03 17.62
CA LYS A 209 13.94 -14.02 18.69
C LYS A 209 13.08 -15.29 18.76
N TYR A 210 13.02 -16.06 17.67
CA TYR A 210 12.16 -17.24 17.55
C TYR A 210 12.90 -18.41 16.88
N PRO A 211 14.09 -18.81 17.40
CA PRO A 211 14.92 -19.84 16.78
C PRO A 211 14.25 -21.21 16.70
N GLU A 212 13.14 -21.41 17.42
CA GLU A 212 12.32 -22.62 17.36
C GLU A 212 11.42 -22.69 16.12
N LEU A 213 11.22 -21.58 15.39
CA LEU A 213 10.35 -21.54 14.22
C LEU A 213 11.13 -21.87 12.94
N ASP A 214 10.61 -22.82 12.17
CA ASP A 214 11.04 -23.03 10.79
C ASP A 214 10.53 -21.89 9.91
N TYR A 215 11.42 -21.30 9.09
CA TYR A 215 11.08 -20.18 8.22
C TYR A 215 11.26 -20.53 6.75
N GLN A 216 10.27 -20.17 5.93
CA GLN A 216 10.29 -20.37 4.50
C GLN A 216 9.75 -19.16 3.73
N PHE A 217 10.55 -18.62 2.80
CA PHE A 217 10.08 -17.65 1.82
C PHE A 217 9.52 -18.38 0.59
N LEU A 218 8.30 -18.03 0.21
CA LEU A 218 7.62 -18.51 -1.00
C LEU A 218 7.57 -17.33 -2.00
N SER A 219 8.55 -17.32 -2.90
CA SER A 219 8.73 -16.23 -3.87
C SER A 219 8.02 -16.52 -5.18
N ALA A 220 7.29 -15.54 -5.72
CA ALA A 220 6.70 -15.61 -7.06
C ALA A 220 7.75 -15.73 -8.18
N LYS A 221 9.02 -15.45 -7.89
CA LYS A 221 10.14 -15.70 -8.80
C LYS A 221 10.41 -17.18 -9.00
N ASP A 222 10.38 -17.94 -7.91
CA ASP A 222 10.87 -19.32 -7.87
C ASP A 222 9.73 -20.33 -7.94
N ILE A 223 8.51 -19.91 -7.60
CA ILE A 223 7.35 -20.78 -7.44
C ILE A 223 6.23 -20.31 -8.37
N ARG A 224 5.69 -21.25 -9.15
CA ARG A 224 4.49 -20.98 -9.96
C ARG A 224 3.25 -20.92 -9.07
N THR A 225 2.24 -20.19 -9.52
CA THR A 225 0.98 -20.00 -8.77
C THR A 225 0.27 -21.32 -8.45
N ASP A 226 0.25 -22.28 -9.39
CA ASP A 226 -0.32 -23.60 -9.18
C ASP A 226 0.45 -24.40 -8.09
N SER A 227 1.78 -24.31 -8.09
CA SER A 227 2.63 -24.92 -7.07
C SER A 227 2.43 -24.27 -5.70
N LEU A 228 2.25 -22.94 -5.65
CA LEU A 228 1.91 -22.26 -4.40
C LEU A 228 0.59 -22.77 -3.82
N PHE A 229 -0.45 -22.90 -4.63
CA PHE A 229 -1.72 -23.49 -4.18
C PHE A 229 -1.56 -24.91 -3.65
N ASN A 230 -0.77 -25.72 -4.35
CA ASN A 230 -0.49 -27.07 -3.88
C ASN A 230 0.21 -27.08 -2.51
N ILE A 231 1.20 -26.21 -2.31
CA ILE A 231 1.88 -26.06 -1.00
C ILE A 231 0.85 -25.67 0.07
N LEU A 232 0.06 -24.61 -0.15
CA LEU A 232 -0.89 -24.11 0.85
C LEU A 232 -2.00 -25.09 1.19
N ASN A 233 -2.36 -26.01 0.28
CA ASN A 233 -3.33 -27.07 0.54
C ASN A 233 -2.78 -28.21 1.39
N HIS A 234 -1.46 -28.36 1.52
CA HIS A 234 -0.83 -29.48 2.22
C HIS A 234 -0.16 -29.08 3.55
N VAL A 235 -0.14 -27.79 3.90
CA VAL A 235 0.38 -27.36 5.20
C VAL A 235 -0.72 -27.34 6.27
N SER A 236 -0.33 -27.58 7.51
CA SER A 236 -1.25 -27.59 8.64
C SER A 236 -1.59 -26.15 9.10
N PRO A 237 -2.86 -25.74 9.11
CA PRO A 237 -3.24 -24.44 9.63
C PRO A 237 -3.07 -24.29 11.15
N HIS A 238 -2.86 -25.41 11.87
CA HIS A 238 -2.70 -25.41 13.33
C HIS A 238 -1.26 -25.26 13.80
N THR A 239 -0.29 -25.43 12.89
CA THR A 239 1.14 -25.32 13.20
C THR A 239 1.89 -24.33 12.29
N THR A 240 1.26 -23.87 11.20
CA THR A 240 1.90 -22.97 10.25
C THR A 240 1.21 -21.62 10.22
N GLY A 241 1.98 -20.56 10.47
CA GLY A 241 1.56 -19.19 10.23
C GLY A 241 1.98 -18.72 8.83
N VAL A 242 1.08 -18.11 8.07
CA VAL A 242 1.37 -17.63 6.72
C VAL A 242 1.14 -16.15 6.61
N ILE A 243 2.20 -15.41 6.27
CA ILE A 243 2.13 -13.98 5.98
C ILE A 243 2.06 -13.79 4.46
N PHE A 244 1.04 -13.10 3.98
CA PHE A 244 0.87 -12.73 2.58
C PHE A 244 1.19 -11.24 2.40
N SER A 245 2.11 -10.91 1.51
CA SER A 245 2.45 -9.53 1.15
C SER A 245 1.91 -9.17 -0.22
N SER A 246 2.39 -9.84 -1.27
CA SER A 246 1.90 -9.69 -2.64
C SER A 246 2.29 -10.89 -3.49
N TRP A 247 1.68 -11.01 -4.67
CA TRP A 247 1.99 -12.07 -5.63
C TRP A 247 1.90 -11.49 -7.04
N LEU A 248 2.94 -10.75 -7.43
CA LEU A 248 3.09 -10.20 -8.76
C LEU A 248 3.99 -11.15 -9.55
N TYR A 249 3.48 -11.59 -10.68
CA TYR A 249 4.18 -12.52 -11.56
C TYR A 249 4.49 -11.86 -12.90
N LYS A 250 5.74 -11.92 -13.30
CA LYS A 250 6.22 -11.47 -14.61
C LYS A 250 6.25 -12.69 -15.53
N SER A 251 5.29 -12.83 -16.43
CA SER A 251 5.19 -14.01 -17.33
C SER A 251 6.21 -13.99 -18.46
N SER A 252 6.69 -12.80 -18.86
CA SER A 252 7.83 -12.60 -19.77
C SER A 252 8.47 -11.24 -19.56
N PRO A 253 9.68 -10.97 -20.08
CA PRO A 253 10.33 -9.65 -19.99
C PRO A 253 9.49 -8.50 -20.57
N HIS A 254 8.55 -8.80 -21.46
CA HIS A 254 7.71 -7.82 -22.13
C HIS A 254 6.27 -7.76 -21.61
N ASP A 255 5.89 -8.63 -20.67
CA ASP A 255 4.53 -8.69 -20.17
C ASP A 255 4.27 -7.70 -19.04
N ASN A 256 3.02 -7.22 -19.00
CA ASN A 256 2.49 -6.51 -17.88
C ASN A 256 2.44 -7.42 -16.64
N ILE A 257 2.81 -6.89 -15.50
CA ILE A 257 2.75 -7.56 -14.21
C ILE A 257 1.30 -7.95 -13.93
N MET A 258 1.01 -9.27 -13.89
CA MET A 258 -0.35 -9.77 -13.74
C MET A 258 -0.81 -9.73 -12.28
N ARG A 259 -1.78 -8.86 -12.00
CA ARG A 259 -2.40 -8.67 -10.69
C ARG A 259 -3.44 -9.75 -10.34
N SER A 260 -4.04 -10.39 -11.30
CA SER A 260 -5.13 -11.36 -11.12
C SER A 260 -4.77 -12.56 -10.23
N ASN A 261 -3.49 -12.87 -10.12
CA ASN A 261 -3.02 -14.00 -9.32
C ASN A 261 -3.06 -13.73 -7.80
N SER A 262 -2.82 -12.49 -7.36
CA SER A 262 -2.87 -12.15 -5.93
C SER A 262 -4.23 -12.42 -5.31
N HIS A 263 -5.30 -12.02 -6.00
CA HIS A 263 -6.67 -12.23 -5.52
C HIS A 263 -7.02 -13.73 -5.43
N ARG A 264 -6.57 -14.54 -6.40
CA ARG A 264 -6.79 -15.99 -6.37
C ARG A 264 -6.07 -16.65 -5.20
N VAL A 265 -4.82 -16.27 -4.92
CA VAL A 265 -4.07 -16.79 -3.75
C VAL A 265 -4.82 -16.49 -2.47
N ILE A 266 -5.27 -15.24 -2.31
CA ILE A 266 -5.98 -14.80 -1.10
C ILE A 266 -7.32 -15.51 -0.95
N SER A 267 -8.15 -15.52 -2.00
CA SER A 267 -9.55 -15.98 -1.90
C SER A 267 -9.71 -17.50 -1.80
N THR A 268 -8.75 -18.26 -2.32
CA THR A 268 -8.86 -19.74 -2.38
C THR A 268 -7.94 -20.47 -1.41
N ALA A 269 -7.05 -19.79 -0.70
CA ALA A 269 -6.17 -20.43 0.26
C ALA A 269 -6.98 -21.05 1.42
N PRO A 270 -6.80 -22.34 1.73
CA PRO A 270 -7.52 -23.00 2.84
C PRO A 270 -6.93 -22.64 4.21
N ILE A 271 -5.72 -22.09 4.23
CA ILE A 271 -4.97 -21.73 5.42
C ILE A 271 -5.19 -20.23 5.76
N PRO A 272 -5.15 -19.83 7.05
CA PRO A 272 -5.25 -18.43 7.42
C PRO A 272 -4.05 -17.63 6.89
N LEU A 273 -4.34 -16.61 6.09
CA LEU A 273 -3.36 -15.67 5.56
C LEU A 273 -3.37 -14.39 6.39
N PHE A 274 -2.25 -14.08 7.02
CA PHE A 274 -2.03 -12.80 7.71
C PHE A 274 -1.47 -11.76 6.74
N SER A 275 -1.78 -10.49 6.95
CA SER A 275 -1.27 -9.40 6.13
C SER A 275 -0.45 -8.41 6.94
N LEU A 276 0.53 -7.83 6.29
CA LEU A 276 1.32 -6.72 6.83
C LEU A 276 0.68 -5.35 6.56
N ARG A 277 -0.45 -5.30 5.84
CA ARG A 277 -1.14 -4.08 5.40
C ARG A 277 -2.66 -4.28 5.42
N ALA A 278 -3.40 -3.17 5.52
CA ALA A 278 -4.87 -3.17 5.50
C ALA A 278 -5.45 -3.43 4.09
N ILE A 279 -5.03 -4.52 3.43
CA ILE A 279 -5.49 -4.88 2.09
C ILE A 279 -6.19 -6.24 2.15
N GLY A 280 -7.43 -6.31 1.68
CA GLY A 280 -8.19 -7.55 1.58
C GLY A 280 -8.72 -8.09 2.92
N ILE A 281 -8.62 -7.33 4.01
CA ILE A 281 -9.14 -7.74 5.33
C ILE A 281 -10.66 -7.54 5.41
N GLU A 282 -11.20 -6.54 4.74
CA GLU A 282 -12.63 -6.25 4.72
C GLU A 282 -13.43 -7.27 3.90
N GLU A 283 -12.78 -7.95 2.96
CA GLU A 283 -13.38 -8.92 2.06
C GLU A 283 -13.58 -10.29 2.74
N GLU A 284 -14.71 -10.94 2.47
CA GLU A 284 -14.96 -12.29 3.00
C GLU A 284 -14.09 -13.34 2.27
N GLY A 285 -13.56 -14.29 3.03
CA GLY A 285 -12.82 -15.45 2.50
C GLY A 285 -11.36 -15.18 2.12
N GLY A 286 -10.86 -13.97 2.38
CA GLY A 286 -9.50 -13.60 2.05
C GLY A 286 -8.52 -13.68 3.23
N ILE A 287 -7.79 -12.60 3.41
CA ILE A 287 -6.86 -12.39 4.52
C ILE A 287 -7.63 -12.37 5.86
N VAL A 288 -7.10 -13.05 6.87
CA VAL A 288 -7.72 -13.06 8.20
C VAL A 288 -7.46 -11.75 8.96
N GLY A 289 -6.30 -11.13 8.78
CA GLY A 289 -5.93 -9.87 9.45
C GLY A 289 -4.43 -9.75 9.67
N GLY A 290 -4.05 -8.87 10.60
CA GLY A 290 -2.67 -8.61 10.97
C GLY A 290 -2.54 -7.49 11.98
N TYR A 291 -1.30 -7.15 12.36
CA TYR A 291 -0.98 -5.95 13.12
C TYR A 291 -0.59 -4.84 12.14
N ILE A 292 -1.36 -3.75 12.08
CA ILE A 292 -1.33 -2.79 10.98
C ILE A 292 -1.47 -1.36 11.53
N TYR A 293 -0.84 -0.36 10.88
CA TYR A 293 -1.05 1.05 11.20
C TYR A 293 -2.46 1.51 10.74
N ASN A 294 -2.96 2.57 11.38
CA ASN A 294 -4.24 3.17 11.03
C ASN A 294 -4.10 3.97 9.73
N LYS A 295 -4.73 3.49 8.66
CA LYS A 295 -4.66 4.07 7.32
C LYS A 295 -5.32 5.45 7.25
N GLU A 296 -6.43 5.65 7.93
CA GLU A 296 -7.19 6.90 7.97
C GLU A 296 -6.34 8.01 8.63
N ASN A 297 -5.73 7.71 9.78
CA ASN A 297 -4.83 8.63 10.46
C ASN A 297 -3.59 8.95 9.62
N TYR A 298 -3.02 7.94 8.97
CA TYR A 298 -1.90 8.13 8.04
C TYR A 298 -2.26 9.09 6.91
N ASN A 299 -3.40 8.86 6.23
CA ASN A 299 -3.85 9.71 5.13
C ASN A 299 -4.15 11.14 5.61
N ALA A 300 -4.81 11.31 6.75
CA ALA A 300 -5.05 12.63 7.33
C ALA A 300 -3.72 13.37 7.60
N ARG A 301 -2.73 12.68 8.14
CA ARG A 301 -1.40 13.25 8.40
C ARG A 301 -0.65 13.59 7.11
N LEU A 302 -0.76 12.76 6.08
CA LEU A 302 -0.19 13.03 4.75
C LEU A 302 -0.78 14.32 4.16
N LEU A 303 -2.09 14.46 4.17
CA LEU A 303 -2.76 15.66 3.65
C LEU A 303 -2.40 16.92 4.46
N GLU A 304 -2.31 16.82 5.78
CA GLU A 304 -1.83 17.92 6.63
C GLU A 304 -0.39 18.33 6.25
N THR A 305 0.47 17.36 5.99
CA THR A 305 1.86 17.59 5.58
C THR A 305 1.94 18.28 4.22
N ILE A 306 1.14 17.84 3.25
CA ILE A 306 1.01 18.48 1.95
C ILE A 306 0.59 19.95 2.12
N HIS A 307 -0.46 20.23 2.90
CA HIS A 307 -0.92 21.60 3.14
C HIS A 307 0.15 22.48 3.79
N LYS A 308 0.92 21.98 4.76
CA LYS A 308 2.04 22.73 5.35
C LYS A 308 3.08 23.12 4.32
N ILE A 309 3.43 22.20 3.41
CA ILE A 309 4.42 22.46 2.37
C ILE A 309 3.90 23.46 1.33
N LEU A 310 2.68 23.30 0.84
CA LEU A 310 2.08 24.24 -0.11
C LEU A 310 1.92 25.65 0.48
N ASN A 311 1.76 25.76 1.80
CA ASN A 311 1.76 27.02 2.55
C ASN A 311 3.18 27.54 2.88
N GLY A 312 4.23 26.99 2.27
CA GLY A 312 5.60 27.51 2.34
C GLY A 312 6.48 26.91 3.43
N THR A 313 6.04 25.89 4.16
CA THR A 313 6.92 25.20 5.12
C THR A 313 7.88 24.28 4.36
N PRO A 314 9.22 24.46 4.49
CA PRO A 314 10.17 23.55 3.86
C PRO A 314 10.00 22.10 4.39
N ALA A 315 10.00 21.11 3.48
CA ALA A 315 9.80 19.72 3.88
C ALA A 315 10.87 19.24 4.89
N ARG A 316 12.11 19.71 4.75
CA ARG A 316 13.20 19.41 5.70
C ARG A 316 12.97 19.88 7.13
N ASN A 317 12.03 20.80 7.36
CA ASN A 317 11.67 21.31 8.69
C ASN A 317 10.48 20.58 9.29
N ILE A 318 9.85 19.68 8.55
CA ILE A 318 8.76 18.84 9.04
C ILE A 318 9.36 17.57 9.62
N PRO A 319 9.05 17.24 10.88
CA PRO A 319 9.54 16.01 11.50
C PRO A 319 9.15 14.77 10.67
N LEU A 320 10.03 13.77 10.64
CA LEU A 320 9.71 12.47 10.08
C LEU A 320 8.54 11.86 10.85
N TYR A 321 7.57 11.31 10.13
CA TYR A 321 6.41 10.68 10.73
C TYR A 321 6.58 9.17 10.82
N TYR A 322 6.38 8.65 12.01
CA TYR A 322 6.34 7.23 12.33
C TYR A 322 4.98 6.95 12.97
N PRO A 323 4.14 6.08 12.39
CA PRO A 323 2.85 5.77 12.99
C PRO A 323 3.05 5.02 14.32
N ASP A 324 2.40 5.50 15.35
CA ASP A 324 2.36 4.93 16.71
C ASP A 324 1.00 4.29 17.06
N ASP A 325 0.10 4.25 16.10
CA ASP A 325 -1.28 3.79 16.21
C ASP A 325 -1.52 2.39 15.59
N GLY A 326 -0.47 1.58 15.50
CA GLY A 326 -0.57 0.20 15.06
C GLY A 326 -1.48 -0.61 15.98
N ALA A 327 -2.36 -1.43 15.39
CA ALA A 327 -3.30 -2.27 16.12
C ALA A 327 -3.53 -3.61 15.43
N PRO A 328 -3.96 -4.64 16.18
CA PRO A 328 -4.50 -5.86 15.58
C PRO A 328 -5.81 -5.56 14.86
N VAL A 329 -5.88 -5.93 13.58
CA VAL A 329 -7.06 -5.75 12.73
C VAL A 329 -7.42 -7.09 12.09
N PHE A 330 -8.66 -7.56 12.28
CA PHE A 330 -9.08 -8.86 11.78
C PHE A 330 -10.46 -8.84 11.13
N ASN A 331 -10.65 -9.74 10.17
CA ASN A 331 -11.98 -10.09 9.68
C ASN A 331 -12.51 -11.24 10.55
N TYR A 332 -13.56 -10.96 11.33
CA TYR A 332 -14.15 -11.90 12.28
C TYR A 332 -14.64 -13.19 11.61
N LYS A 333 -15.33 -13.05 10.46
CA LYS A 333 -15.84 -14.22 9.70
C LYS A 333 -14.68 -15.05 9.13
N SER A 334 -13.65 -14.39 8.58
CA SER A 334 -12.48 -15.07 8.02
C SER A 334 -11.70 -15.84 9.08
N LEU A 335 -11.59 -15.32 10.32
CA LEU A 335 -11.03 -16.06 11.45
C LEU A 335 -11.78 -17.37 11.71
N LEU A 336 -13.12 -17.29 11.84
CA LEU A 336 -13.95 -18.47 12.10
C LEU A 336 -13.90 -19.48 10.94
N GLN A 337 -13.90 -19.02 9.70
CA GLN A 337 -13.81 -19.88 8.51
C GLN A 337 -12.46 -20.63 8.40
N ARG A 338 -11.43 -20.14 9.09
CA ARG A 338 -10.08 -20.73 9.11
C ARG A 338 -9.74 -21.37 10.47
N ASP A 339 -10.77 -21.72 11.28
CA ASP A 339 -10.64 -22.37 12.59
C ASP A 339 -9.76 -21.59 13.59
N LEU A 340 -9.64 -20.27 13.41
CA LEU A 340 -9.00 -19.41 14.39
C LEU A 340 -10.02 -18.88 15.40
N ASN A 341 -9.67 -18.91 16.68
CA ASN A 341 -10.55 -18.45 17.75
C ASN A 341 -10.43 -16.95 17.97
N PRO A 342 -11.46 -16.11 17.65
CA PRO A 342 -11.39 -14.66 17.84
C PRO A 342 -11.18 -14.24 19.30
N LYS A 343 -11.49 -15.10 20.29
CA LYS A 343 -11.25 -14.82 21.72
C LYS A 343 -9.77 -14.78 22.08
N LEU A 344 -8.90 -15.33 21.23
CA LEU A 344 -7.46 -15.26 21.39
C LEU A 344 -6.87 -13.94 20.85
N CYS A 345 -7.65 -13.12 20.17
CA CYS A 345 -7.17 -11.80 19.73
C CYS A 345 -6.90 -10.89 20.94
N PRO A 346 -5.87 -10.03 20.86
CA PRO A 346 -5.55 -9.08 21.92
C PRO A 346 -6.70 -8.10 22.23
N LYS A 347 -6.69 -7.52 23.41
CA LYS A 347 -7.60 -6.39 23.72
C LYS A 347 -7.30 -5.21 22.78
N GLY A 348 -8.35 -4.53 22.32
CA GLY A 348 -8.21 -3.43 21.37
C GLY A 348 -8.15 -3.87 19.91
N THR A 349 -8.36 -5.17 19.62
CA THR A 349 -8.51 -5.66 18.25
C THR A 349 -9.68 -5.01 17.55
N ILE A 350 -9.45 -4.51 16.34
CA ILE A 350 -10.48 -3.99 15.44
C ILE A 350 -11.00 -5.16 14.59
N PHE A 351 -12.32 -5.38 14.59
CA PHE A 351 -12.93 -6.44 13.81
C PHE A 351 -13.78 -5.89 12.67
N TYR A 352 -13.49 -6.33 11.44
CA TYR A 352 -14.40 -6.23 10.30
C TYR A 352 -15.37 -7.43 10.29
N ASN A 353 -16.54 -7.24 9.70
CA ASN A 353 -17.56 -8.28 9.52
C ASN A 353 -17.95 -9.03 10.82
N MET A 354 -17.86 -8.34 11.95
CA MET A 354 -18.35 -8.87 13.23
C MET A 354 -19.88 -8.96 13.19
N PRO A 355 -20.49 -10.09 13.56
CA PRO A 355 -21.93 -10.16 13.63
C PRO A 355 -22.45 -9.18 14.69
N PRO A 356 -23.63 -8.55 14.46
CA PRO A 356 -24.21 -7.64 15.43
C PRO A 356 -24.45 -8.36 16.74
N THR A 357 -24.21 -7.70 17.85
CA THR A 357 -24.54 -8.20 19.19
C THR A 357 -26.05 -8.44 19.31
N PHE A 358 -26.44 -9.27 20.30
CA PHE A 358 -27.87 -9.48 20.58
C PHE A 358 -28.60 -8.15 20.79
N TRP A 359 -27.97 -7.18 21.47
CA TRP A 359 -28.56 -5.86 21.71
C TRP A 359 -28.71 -5.09 20.39
N GLU A 360 -27.69 -4.94 19.60
CA GLU A 360 -27.75 -4.24 18.29
C GLU A 360 -28.77 -4.88 17.34
N LYS A 361 -28.87 -6.20 17.35
CA LYS A 361 -29.82 -6.93 16.50
C LYS A 361 -31.28 -6.73 16.91
N TYR A 362 -31.56 -6.61 18.20
CA TYR A 362 -32.91 -6.56 18.74
C TYR A 362 -33.26 -5.25 19.45
N GLU A 363 -32.42 -4.23 19.34
CA GLU A 363 -32.59 -2.93 20.00
C GLU A 363 -33.99 -2.35 19.82
N TYR A 364 -34.46 -2.25 18.57
CA TYR A 364 -35.79 -1.72 18.29
C TYR A 364 -36.93 -2.59 18.86
N VAL A 365 -36.77 -3.90 18.85
CA VAL A 365 -37.75 -4.83 19.42
C VAL A 365 -37.78 -4.69 20.94
N ILE A 366 -36.66 -4.63 21.59
CA ILE A 366 -36.51 -4.46 23.04
C ILE A 366 -37.09 -3.12 23.46
N ILE A 367 -36.76 -2.03 22.76
CA ILE A 367 -37.28 -0.68 23.03
C ILE A 367 -38.81 -0.67 22.85
N SER A 368 -39.34 -1.28 21.78
CA SER A 368 -40.77 -1.34 21.50
C SER A 368 -41.54 -2.13 22.59
N ILE A 369 -41.03 -3.27 23.01
CA ILE A 369 -41.61 -4.07 24.09
C ILE A 369 -41.56 -3.30 25.41
N THR A 370 -40.44 -2.67 25.72
CA THR A 370 -40.31 -1.87 26.96
C THR A 370 -41.26 -0.69 26.98
N ALA A 371 -41.38 0.03 25.84
CA ALA A 371 -42.37 1.13 25.72
C ALA A 371 -43.82 0.65 25.89
N ALA A 372 -44.16 -0.49 25.29
CA ALA A 372 -45.49 -1.09 25.46
C ALA A 372 -45.80 -1.49 26.91
N ILE A 373 -44.82 -2.02 27.63
CA ILE A 373 -44.95 -2.37 29.05
C ILE A 373 -45.14 -1.13 29.93
N ILE A 374 -44.46 -0.01 29.61
CA ILE A 374 -44.57 1.24 30.40
C ILE A 374 -45.90 1.93 30.15
N THR A 375 -46.57 1.72 29.00
CA THR A 375 -47.84 2.33 28.62
C THR A 375 -49.06 1.53 29.07
N LEU A 376 -48.87 0.29 29.51
CA LEU A 376 -49.89 -0.54 30.15
C LEU A 376 -49.93 -0.34 31.65
#